data_f0ed2b8f78d2c638a33cba1c3a93205b
#
_entry.id   f0ed2b8f78d2c638a33cba1c3a93205b
#
_cell.length_a   1.000
_cell.length_b   1.000
_cell.length_c   1.000
_cell.angle_alpha   90.00
_cell.angle_beta   90.00
_cell.angle_gamma   90.00
#
_symmetry.space_group_name_H-M   'P 1'
#
loop_
_entity.id
_entity.type
_entity.pdbx_description
1 polymer ?
#
loop_
_entity_poly.entity_id
_entity_poly.type
_entity_poly.pdbx_seq_one_letter_code
_entity_poly.pdbx_strand_id
1 'polypeptide(L)'
;MKAKKQAKVFERERTRLETVLPMDTPFAITLEVSSFCDLQCHFCVHYDKDALKEAGFTYGHMDIGLFKKIVDDAAVMNQQVKKLKLCGMGECLLNPRLPEMIKYANDSGAFERVDLFTNGVALNPELNFKLVEAGLEWVNIS
;
A
#
# COMPACT_ATOMS: atom_id res chain seq x y z
N MET A 1 -17.24 -0.21 15.25
CA MET A 1 -16.00 0.60 15.38
C MET A 1 -16.22 1.93 14.68
N LYS A 2 -15.83 3.08 15.25
CA LYS A 2 -15.94 4.39 14.57
C LYS A 2 -14.55 4.81 14.08
N ALA A 3 -14.43 5.11 12.79
CA ALA A 3 -13.20 5.63 12.22
C ALA A 3 -12.84 6.99 12.84
N LYS A 4 -11.55 7.20 13.09
CA LYS A 4 -11.03 8.50 13.57
C LYS A 4 -10.32 9.19 12.42
N LYS A 5 -10.70 10.44 12.15
CA LYS A 5 -9.94 11.30 11.22
C LYS A 5 -8.67 11.79 11.92
N GLN A 6 -7.50 11.53 11.33
CA GLN A 6 -6.22 11.99 11.85
C GLN A 6 -5.51 12.88 10.82
N ALA A 7 -4.73 13.84 11.31
CA ALA A 7 -3.91 14.65 10.44
C ALA A 7 -2.73 13.83 9.87
N LYS A 8 -2.45 13.99 8.57
CA LYS A 8 -1.52 13.19 7.76
C LYS A 8 -0.05 13.18 8.23
N VAL A 9 0.37 14.06 9.14
CA VAL A 9 1.79 14.43 9.29
C VAL A 9 2.38 14.21 10.68
N PHE A 10 1.64 13.78 11.68
CA PHE A 10 2.18 13.77 13.04
C PHE A 10 2.17 12.40 13.71
N GLU A 11 3.23 11.62 13.46
CA GLU A 11 3.71 10.70 14.49
C GLU A 11 4.46 11.56 15.54
N ARG A 12 4.02 11.48 16.79
CA ARG A 12 4.57 12.28 17.88
C ARG A 12 6.02 11.91 18.24
N GLU A 13 6.46 10.69 17.86
CA GLU A 13 7.80 10.20 18.11
C GLU A 13 8.48 9.85 16.79
N ARG A 14 9.38 10.73 16.37
CA ARG A 14 10.22 10.51 15.20
C ARG A 14 11.52 9.84 15.62
N THR A 15 11.86 8.71 14.96
CA THR A 15 13.18 8.13 15.09
C THR A 15 14.23 9.06 14.47
N ARG A 16 15.28 9.37 15.20
CA ARG A 16 16.43 10.11 14.68
C ARG A 16 17.25 9.18 13.80
N LEU A 17 17.32 9.46 12.48
CA LEU A 17 17.97 8.56 11.52
C LEU A 17 19.45 8.32 11.84
N GLU A 18 20.15 9.33 12.33
CA GLU A 18 21.56 9.22 12.69
C GLU A 18 21.85 8.22 13.82
N THR A 19 20.81 7.85 14.60
CA THR A 19 20.96 6.87 15.69
C THR A 19 20.70 5.42 15.28
N VAL A 20 20.18 5.21 14.06
CA VAL A 20 19.75 3.89 13.56
C VAL A 20 20.40 3.49 12.23
N LEU A 21 21.24 4.34 11.67
CA LEU A 21 21.98 4.02 10.45
C LEU A 21 23.35 3.39 10.79
N PRO A 22 23.82 2.40 9.99
CA PRO A 22 23.12 1.71 8.92
C PRO A 22 22.00 0.80 9.42
N MET A 23 20.93 0.65 8.64
CA MET A 23 19.78 -0.18 9.01
C MET A 23 19.84 -1.54 8.32
N ASP A 24 19.64 -2.62 9.08
CA ASP A 24 19.52 -3.98 8.55
C ASP A 24 18.09 -4.25 8.01
N THR A 25 17.11 -3.50 8.50
CA THR A 25 15.70 -3.63 8.10
C THR A 25 15.17 -2.26 7.67
N PRO A 26 14.49 -2.15 6.51
CA PRO A 26 13.96 -0.88 6.04
C PRO A 26 12.83 -0.37 6.93
N PHE A 27 12.65 0.95 7.03
CA PHE A 27 11.51 1.53 7.73
C PHE A 27 10.18 1.27 7.02
N ALA A 28 10.18 1.22 5.70
CA ALA A 28 8.99 0.97 4.94
C ALA A 28 9.30 0.23 3.64
N ILE A 29 8.39 -0.64 3.26
CA ILE A 29 8.33 -1.26 1.94
C ILE A 29 7.11 -0.67 1.24
N THR A 30 7.29 -0.22 0.00
CA THR A 30 6.20 0.29 -0.83
C THR A 30 5.94 -0.67 -1.96
N LEU A 31 4.70 -1.12 -2.11
CA LEU A 31 4.28 -2.04 -3.17
C LEU A 31 3.17 -1.41 -4.00
N GLU A 32 3.36 -1.40 -5.31
CA GLU A 32 2.32 -1.11 -6.27
C GLU A 32 1.56 -2.40 -6.59
N VAL A 33 0.38 -2.54 -6.02
CA VAL A 33 -0.45 -3.76 -6.18
C VAL A 33 -1.37 -3.71 -7.40
N SER A 34 -1.50 -2.54 -8.03
CA SER A 34 -2.23 -2.34 -9.28
C SER A 34 -1.66 -1.14 -10.01
N SER A 35 -1.39 -1.27 -11.31
CA SER A 35 -1.04 -0.16 -12.19
C SER A 35 -2.24 0.42 -12.94
N PHE A 36 -3.43 -0.17 -12.80
CA PHE A 36 -4.66 0.45 -13.29
C PHE A 36 -5.06 1.64 -12.41
N CYS A 37 -5.64 2.69 -13.02
CA CYS A 37 -6.24 3.81 -12.32
C CYS A 37 -7.52 4.24 -13.03
N ASP A 38 -8.56 4.54 -12.26
CA ASP A 38 -9.87 5.03 -12.70
C ASP A 38 -9.92 6.56 -12.83
N LEU A 39 -8.86 7.26 -12.41
CA LEU A 39 -8.69 8.70 -12.58
C LEU A 39 -7.62 9.05 -13.63
N GLN A 40 -7.66 10.30 -14.08
CA GLN A 40 -6.75 10.89 -15.05
C GLN A 40 -6.28 12.27 -14.56
N CYS A 41 -5.56 12.28 -13.44
CA CYS A 41 -5.13 13.51 -12.77
C CYS A 41 -4.04 14.22 -13.57
N HIS A 42 -4.12 15.55 -13.74
CA HIS A 42 -3.21 16.35 -14.55
C HIS A 42 -1.72 16.23 -14.21
N PHE A 43 -1.41 15.93 -12.97
CA PHE A 43 -0.03 15.82 -12.45
C PHE A 43 0.46 14.37 -12.38
N CYS A 44 -0.32 13.40 -12.86
CA CYS A 44 -0.02 11.98 -12.80
C CYS A 44 0.38 11.44 -14.16
N VAL A 45 1.19 10.38 -14.19
CA VAL A 45 1.56 9.69 -15.44
C VAL A 45 0.34 9.17 -16.20
N HIS A 46 -0.76 8.85 -15.51
CA HIS A 46 -2.02 8.42 -16.13
C HIS A 46 -2.78 9.53 -16.87
N TYR A 47 -2.30 10.78 -16.82
CA TYR A 47 -2.90 11.89 -17.56
C TYR A 47 -2.82 11.66 -19.07
N ASP A 48 -1.67 11.19 -19.55
CA ASP A 48 -1.46 10.91 -20.98
C ASP A 48 -1.31 9.39 -21.19
N LYS A 49 -2.45 8.74 -21.42
CA LYS A 49 -2.50 7.29 -21.67
C LYS A 49 -1.89 6.88 -22.99
N ASP A 50 -1.89 7.78 -23.98
CA ASP A 50 -1.30 7.51 -25.28
C ASP A 50 0.23 7.54 -25.19
N ALA A 51 0.81 8.52 -24.51
CA ALA A 51 2.23 8.56 -24.22
C ALA A 51 2.69 7.35 -23.39
N LEU A 52 1.90 6.90 -22.41
CA LEU A 52 2.20 5.69 -21.65
C LEU A 52 2.24 4.44 -22.54
N LYS A 53 1.29 4.33 -23.46
CA LYS A 53 1.22 3.21 -24.39
C LYS A 53 2.41 3.23 -25.38
N GLU A 54 2.77 4.40 -25.90
CA GLU A 54 3.94 4.58 -26.76
C GLU A 54 5.24 4.24 -26.03
N ALA A 55 5.33 4.55 -24.73
CA ALA A 55 6.46 4.17 -23.87
C ALA A 55 6.49 2.68 -23.50
N GLY A 56 5.53 1.87 -23.96
CA GLY A 56 5.46 0.45 -23.68
C GLY A 56 4.94 0.11 -22.28
N PHE A 57 4.27 1.05 -21.61
CA PHE A 57 3.70 0.80 -20.27
C PHE A 57 2.60 -0.26 -20.34
N THR A 58 2.68 -1.25 -19.46
CA THR A 58 1.69 -2.32 -19.37
C THR A 58 0.90 -2.23 -18.08
N TYR A 59 -0.41 -2.32 -18.19
CA TYR A 59 -1.30 -2.34 -17.05
C TYR A 59 -1.46 -3.75 -16.50
N GLY A 60 -1.50 -3.87 -15.17
CA GLY A 60 -1.68 -5.17 -14.52
C GLY A 60 -1.93 -5.03 -13.02
N HIS A 61 -2.30 -6.16 -12.43
CA HIS A 61 -2.33 -6.34 -10.99
C HIS A 61 -1.14 -7.18 -10.55
N MET A 62 -0.58 -6.86 -9.38
CA MET A 62 0.45 -7.70 -8.78
C MET A 62 -0.10 -9.10 -8.52
N ASP A 63 0.66 -10.11 -8.92
CA ASP A 63 0.35 -11.49 -8.63
C ASP A 63 0.41 -11.76 -7.12
N ILE A 64 -0.55 -12.53 -6.62
CA ILE A 64 -0.65 -12.80 -5.18
C ILE A 64 0.51 -13.67 -4.68
N GLY A 65 1.03 -14.55 -5.50
CA GLY A 65 2.20 -15.38 -5.14
C GLY A 65 3.44 -14.52 -4.98
N LEU A 66 3.64 -13.56 -5.89
CA LEU A 66 4.72 -12.56 -5.76
C LEU A 66 4.54 -11.72 -4.50
N PHE A 67 3.32 -11.24 -4.23
CA PHE A 67 3.04 -10.48 -3.02
C PHE A 67 3.38 -11.28 -1.75
N LYS A 68 2.91 -12.52 -1.66
CA LYS A 68 3.17 -13.41 -0.52
C LYS A 68 4.67 -13.65 -0.35
N LYS A 69 5.38 -13.90 -1.45
CA LYS A 69 6.84 -14.06 -1.40
C LYS A 69 7.53 -12.83 -0.80
N ILE A 70 7.14 -11.62 -1.22
CA ILE A 70 7.73 -10.38 -0.68
C ILE A 70 7.45 -10.25 0.83
N VAL A 71 6.23 -10.58 1.26
CA VAL A 71 5.85 -10.56 2.67
C VAL A 71 6.64 -11.59 3.48
N ASP A 72 6.79 -12.82 2.95
CA ASP A 72 7.57 -13.89 3.60
C ASP A 72 9.05 -13.51 3.71
N ASP A 73 9.63 -12.93 2.64
CA ASP A 73 11.01 -12.43 2.66
C ASP A 73 11.19 -11.29 3.69
N ALA A 74 10.15 -10.45 3.88
CA ALA A 74 10.19 -9.42 4.91
C ALA A 74 10.08 -10.00 6.34
N ALA A 75 9.33 -11.09 6.51
CA ALA A 75 9.13 -11.72 7.82
C ALA A 75 10.40 -12.36 8.42
N VAL A 76 11.40 -12.67 7.58
CA VAL A 76 12.69 -13.23 8.04
C VAL A 76 13.75 -12.16 8.30
N MET A 77 13.43 -10.87 8.17
CA MET A 77 14.33 -9.77 8.52
C MET A 77 14.57 -9.70 10.03
N ASN A 78 15.71 -9.13 10.44
CA ASN A 78 16.11 -9.05 11.85
C ASN A 78 15.12 -8.26 12.73
N GLN A 79 14.40 -7.32 12.15
CA GLN A 79 13.41 -6.50 12.83
C GLN A 79 12.15 -6.40 11.96
N GLN A 80 11.03 -6.20 12.62
CA GLN A 80 9.76 -5.93 11.94
C GLN A 80 9.84 -4.62 11.15
N VAL A 81 9.41 -4.66 9.90
CA VAL A 81 9.30 -3.45 9.05
C VAL A 81 8.19 -2.56 9.60
N LYS A 82 8.45 -1.28 9.85
CA LYS A 82 7.44 -0.40 10.45
C LYS A 82 6.20 -0.19 9.59
N LYS A 83 6.34 -0.21 8.26
CA LYS A 83 5.20 0.06 7.37
C LYS A 83 5.29 -0.74 6.07
N LEU A 84 4.21 -1.39 5.74
CA LEU A 84 3.91 -1.76 4.35
C LEU A 84 3.00 -0.68 3.77
N LYS A 85 3.46 -0.01 2.72
CA LYS A 85 2.66 0.99 2.00
C LYS A 85 2.14 0.37 0.71
N LEU A 86 0.82 0.24 0.61
CA LEU A 86 0.15 -0.16 -0.62
C LEU A 86 -0.20 1.10 -1.40
N CYS A 87 0.68 1.47 -2.31
CA CYS A 87 0.55 2.65 -3.17
C CYS A 87 1.49 2.53 -4.37
N GLY A 88 1.24 3.32 -5.38
CA GLY A 88 2.05 3.40 -6.58
C GLY A 88 1.50 4.45 -7.52
N MET A 89 1.73 4.28 -8.79
CA MET A 89 1.14 5.12 -9.83
C MET A 89 -0.33 4.78 -10.07
N GLY A 90 -0.72 3.50 -9.87
CA GLY A 90 -2.09 3.05 -10.03
C GLY A 90 -2.95 3.19 -8.76
N GLU A 91 -4.20 2.74 -8.86
CA GLU A 91 -5.17 2.71 -7.77
C GLU A 91 -5.26 1.31 -7.15
N CYS A 92 -4.88 1.20 -5.88
CA CYS A 92 -4.81 -0.08 -5.18
C CYS A 92 -6.16 -0.78 -5.05
N LEU A 93 -7.26 -0.01 -4.87
CA LEU A 93 -8.61 -0.57 -4.72
C LEU A 93 -9.11 -1.30 -5.96
N LEU A 94 -8.47 -1.09 -7.12
CA LEU A 94 -8.81 -1.81 -8.35
C LEU A 94 -8.25 -3.24 -8.38
N ASN A 95 -7.32 -3.59 -7.47
CA ASN A 95 -6.90 -4.97 -7.34
C ASN A 95 -7.95 -5.79 -6.57
N PRO A 96 -8.63 -6.77 -7.21
CA PRO A 96 -9.69 -7.54 -6.56
C PRO A 96 -9.19 -8.41 -5.40
N ARG A 97 -7.89 -8.66 -5.32
CA ARG A 97 -7.26 -9.44 -4.24
C ARG A 97 -6.69 -8.57 -3.11
N LEU A 98 -6.92 -7.26 -3.14
CA LEU A 98 -6.39 -6.34 -2.13
C LEU A 98 -6.74 -6.75 -0.69
N PRO A 99 -8.00 -7.13 -0.34
CA PRO A 99 -8.30 -7.58 1.02
C PRO A 99 -7.51 -8.81 1.45
N GLU A 100 -7.30 -9.78 0.55
CA GLU A 100 -6.47 -10.96 0.83
C GLU A 100 -5.00 -10.58 1.07
N MET A 101 -4.47 -9.65 0.28
CA MET A 101 -3.11 -9.14 0.44
C MET A 101 -2.92 -8.46 1.80
N ILE A 102 -3.86 -7.59 2.19
CA ILE A 102 -3.82 -6.91 3.49
C ILE A 102 -3.87 -7.91 4.63
N LYS A 103 -4.81 -8.86 4.56
CA LYS A 103 -4.93 -9.90 5.58
C LYS A 103 -3.64 -10.72 5.71
N TYR A 104 -3.06 -11.16 4.60
CA TYR A 104 -1.82 -11.92 4.59
C TYR A 104 -0.66 -11.14 5.22
N ALA A 105 -0.51 -9.86 4.87
CA ALA A 105 0.52 -9.01 5.43
C ALA A 105 0.36 -8.82 6.95
N ASN A 106 -0.87 -8.62 7.44
CA ASN A 106 -1.14 -8.50 8.86
C ASN A 106 -0.89 -9.80 9.63
N ASP A 107 -1.33 -10.94 9.07
CA ASP A 107 -1.18 -12.26 9.71
C ASP A 107 0.31 -12.70 9.77
N SER A 108 1.14 -12.22 8.85
CA SER A 108 2.58 -12.58 8.79
C SER A 108 3.41 -12.04 9.96
N GLY A 109 2.97 -10.96 10.60
CA GLY A 109 3.75 -10.24 11.60
C GLY A 109 5.00 -9.53 11.06
N ALA A 110 5.20 -9.49 9.73
CA ALA A 110 6.36 -8.84 9.10
C ALA A 110 6.34 -7.31 9.23
N PHE A 111 5.17 -6.73 9.42
CA PHE A 111 4.95 -5.28 9.44
C PHE A 111 4.26 -4.84 10.72
N GLU A 112 4.68 -3.68 11.26
CA GLU A 112 3.96 -3.07 12.40
C GLU A 112 2.59 -2.52 11.94
N ARG A 113 2.48 -2.09 10.65
CA ARG A 113 1.25 -1.52 10.09
C ARG A 113 1.21 -1.63 8.57
N VAL A 114 0.01 -1.83 8.03
CA VAL A 114 -0.29 -1.73 6.60
C VAL A 114 -1.01 -0.43 6.32
N ASP A 115 -0.41 0.45 5.50
CA ASP A 115 -0.97 1.73 5.07
C ASP A 115 -1.51 1.63 3.64
N LEU A 116 -2.78 1.94 3.43
CA LEU A 116 -3.39 2.03 2.09
C LEU A 116 -3.45 3.48 1.62
N PHE A 117 -3.03 3.72 0.39
CA PHE A 117 -3.18 5.01 -0.29
C PHE A 117 -4.12 4.84 -1.47
N THR A 118 -5.13 5.68 -1.56
CA THR A 118 -6.20 5.54 -2.56
C THR A 118 -6.81 6.90 -2.93
N ASN A 119 -7.35 7.00 -4.15
CA ASN A 119 -8.20 8.12 -4.54
C ASN A 119 -9.62 8.00 -3.94
N GLY A 120 -10.00 6.84 -3.43
CA GLY A 120 -11.26 6.59 -2.75
C GLY A 120 -12.48 6.35 -3.65
N VAL A 121 -12.35 6.46 -4.97
CA VAL A 121 -13.50 6.35 -5.90
C VAL A 121 -14.15 4.97 -5.84
N ALA A 122 -13.36 3.91 -5.75
CA ALA A 122 -13.86 2.54 -5.70
C ALA A 122 -14.40 2.10 -4.32
N LEU A 123 -14.28 2.95 -3.28
CA LEU A 123 -14.80 2.63 -1.95
C LEU A 123 -16.33 2.49 -1.98
N ASN A 124 -16.82 1.39 -1.43
CA ASN A 124 -18.23 1.10 -1.24
C ASN A 124 -18.41 0.28 0.05
N PRO A 125 -19.63 0.15 0.58
CA PRO A 125 -19.87 -0.52 1.86
C PRO A 125 -19.34 -1.96 1.91
N GLU A 126 -19.46 -2.72 0.83
CA GLU A 126 -19.00 -4.12 0.77
C GLU A 126 -17.47 -4.20 0.82
N LEU A 127 -16.78 -3.41 -0.02
CA LEU A 127 -15.33 -3.37 -0.03
C LEU A 127 -14.77 -2.84 1.29
N ASN A 128 -15.38 -1.78 1.84
CA ASN A 128 -14.98 -1.22 3.12
C ASN A 128 -15.05 -2.27 4.24
N PHE A 129 -16.11 -3.09 4.24
CA PHE A 129 -16.24 -4.18 5.22
C PHE A 129 -15.13 -5.21 5.07
N LYS A 130 -14.84 -5.66 3.83
CA LYS A 130 -13.74 -6.60 3.55
C LYS A 130 -12.37 -6.06 3.96
N LEU A 131 -12.11 -4.77 3.74
CA LEU A 131 -10.85 -4.12 4.12
C LEU A 131 -10.70 -4.07 5.65
N VAL A 132 -11.79 -3.75 6.38
CA VAL A 132 -11.78 -3.75 7.85
C VAL A 132 -11.60 -5.16 8.40
N GLU A 133 -12.27 -6.17 7.84
CA GLU A 133 -12.11 -7.58 8.24
C GLU A 133 -10.68 -8.10 7.95
N ALA A 134 -10.04 -7.59 6.89
CA ALA A 134 -8.64 -7.89 6.57
C ALA A 134 -7.65 -7.22 7.56
N GLY A 135 -8.13 -6.41 8.49
CA GLY A 135 -7.31 -5.74 9.49
C GLY A 135 -6.69 -4.43 9.01
N LEU A 136 -7.26 -3.76 7.99
CA LEU A 136 -6.78 -2.46 7.55
C LEU A 136 -7.07 -1.39 8.61
N GLU A 137 -6.02 -0.80 9.16
CA GLU A 137 -6.12 0.22 10.21
C GLU A 137 -5.90 1.65 9.69
N TRP A 138 -5.18 1.81 8.58
CA TRP A 138 -4.78 3.12 8.09
C TRP A 138 -5.07 3.29 6.61
N VAL A 139 -5.87 4.31 6.30
CA VAL A 139 -6.21 4.71 4.92
C VAL A 139 -5.87 6.18 4.71
N ASN A 140 -5.12 6.46 3.65
CA ASN A 140 -4.87 7.80 3.14
C ASN A 140 -5.70 8.01 1.88
N ILE A 141 -6.66 8.92 1.93
CA ILE A 141 -7.44 9.32 0.76
C ILE A 141 -6.86 10.64 0.24
N SER A 142 -6.48 10.66 -1.03
CA SER A 142 -5.86 11.80 -1.72
C SER A 142 -6.84 12.48 -2.67
#